data_b86da9033f7fea7bdc346cb26225b003
#
_entry.id   b86da9033f7fea7bdc346cb26225b003
#
_cell.length_a   1.000
_cell.length_b   1.000
_cell.length_c   1.000
_cell.angle_alpha   90.00
_cell.angle_beta   90.00
_cell.angle_gamma   90.00
#
_symmetry.space_group_name_H-M   'P 1'
#
loop_
_entity.id
_entity.type
_entity.pdbx_description
1 polymer ?
#
loop_
_entity_poly.entity_id
_entity_poly.type
_entity_poly.pdbx_seq_one_letter_code
_entity_poly.pdbx_strand_id
1 'polypeptide(L)'
;MVPKPDGSRRLCIDYRNLNDCTLDASWPMPNISAMLQRIGSQKPRIFGTMDLTQGYHQAPLTMQTRAFTSFIVFCGVYQFTRLPFGLKRAPSYFQEVMATFVLAGLIHITCEMYIDDCNVFGQNTEEFIARLKQIFERFRKCHIFLKASKCFFGYTEIDFVG
;
A
#
# COMPACT_ATOMS: atom_id res chain seq x y z
N MET A 1 8.84 -19.09 6.38
CA MET A 1 7.54 -19.22 5.66
C MET A 1 6.42 -19.01 6.66
N VAL A 2 5.60 -17.95 6.46
CA VAL A 2 4.47 -17.60 7.33
C VAL A 2 3.18 -18.05 6.63
N PRO A 3 2.31 -18.84 7.30
CA PRO A 3 1.02 -19.24 6.73
C PRO A 3 0.09 -18.03 6.61
N LYS A 4 -0.71 -18.00 5.54
CA LYS A 4 -1.80 -17.04 5.38
C LYS A 4 -3.15 -17.71 5.69
N PRO A 5 -4.20 -16.91 5.98
CA PRO A 5 -5.54 -17.45 6.22
C PRO A 5 -6.11 -18.26 5.04
N ASP A 6 -5.67 -17.97 3.82
CA ASP A 6 -6.08 -18.68 2.59
C ASP A 6 -5.33 -20.00 2.35
N GLY A 7 -4.52 -20.46 3.31
CA GLY A 7 -3.71 -21.68 3.22
C GLY A 7 -2.41 -21.52 2.41
N SER A 8 -2.21 -20.41 1.72
CA SER A 8 -0.94 -20.12 1.05
C SER A 8 0.16 -19.73 2.05
N ARG A 9 1.41 -19.70 1.58
CA ARG A 9 2.55 -19.32 2.42
C ARG A 9 3.20 -18.04 1.93
N ARG A 10 3.61 -17.18 2.86
CA ARG A 10 4.41 -16.00 2.59
C ARG A 10 5.88 -16.31 2.87
N LEU A 11 6.75 -16.06 1.90
CA LEU A 11 8.19 -16.10 2.13
C LEU A 11 8.57 -14.86 2.94
N CYS A 12 9.09 -15.07 4.14
CA CYS A 12 9.65 -14.01 4.96
C CYS A 12 11.10 -14.36 5.26
N ILE A 13 12.01 -13.49 4.87
CA ILE A 13 13.42 -13.59 5.20
C ILE A 13 13.65 -12.88 6.54
N ASP A 14 14.57 -13.39 7.33
CA ASP A 14 14.98 -12.76 8.58
C ASP A 14 15.95 -11.62 8.29
N TYR A 15 15.47 -10.39 8.37
CA TYR A 15 16.25 -9.17 8.17
C TYR A 15 16.60 -8.46 9.48
N ARG A 16 16.53 -9.11 10.66
CA ARG A 16 16.81 -8.44 11.93
C ARG A 16 18.17 -7.75 11.93
N ASN A 17 19.24 -8.45 11.57
CA ASN A 17 20.59 -7.86 11.51
C ASN A 17 20.68 -6.66 10.53
N LEU A 18 20.01 -6.74 9.37
CA LEU A 18 19.96 -5.63 8.43
C LEU A 18 19.13 -4.46 8.99
N ASN A 19 18.03 -4.75 9.66
CA ASN A 19 17.19 -3.74 10.29
C ASN A 19 17.90 -3.00 11.41
N ASP A 20 18.74 -3.68 12.18
CA ASP A 20 19.56 -3.07 13.26
C ASP A 20 20.61 -2.08 12.72
N CYS A 21 21.11 -2.33 11.50
CA CYS A 21 22.02 -1.44 10.81
C CYS A 21 21.32 -0.35 9.96
N THR A 22 19.98 -0.41 9.88
CA THR A 22 19.20 0.54 9.08
C THR A 22 18.84 1.79 9.88
N LEU A 23 19.15 2.97 9.35
CA LEU A 23 18.81 4.24 9.97
C LEU A 23 17.30 4.44 10.11
N ASP A 24 16.89 5.11 11.19
CA ASP A 24 15.47 5.33 11.54
C ASP A 24 14.78 6.46 10.74
N ALA A 25 15.47 7.07 9.77
CA ALA A 25 14.84 8.06 8.91
C ALA A 25 13.67 7.41 8.14
N SER A 26 12.44 7.70 8.55
CA SER A 26 11.24 7.12 7.98
C SER A 26 10.23 8.20 7.61
N TRP A 27 9.50 7.98 6.54
CA TRP A 27 8.33 8.78 6.20
C TRP A 27 7.29 8.67 7.32
N PRO A 28 6.68 9.79 7.77
CA PRO A 28 5.67 9.74 8.82
C PRO A 28 4.46 8.93 8.38
N MET A 29 4.08 7.95 9.20
CA MET A 29 2.86 7.18 8.96
C MET A 29 1.63 8.05 9.22
N PRO A 30 0.59 7.97 8.38
CA PRO A 30 -0.62 8.75 8.56
C PRO A 30 -1.29 8.45 9.90
N ASN A 31 -1.78 9.49 10.57
CA ASN A 31 -2.58 9.32 11.76
C ASN A 31 -4.02 8.93 11.36
N ILE A 32 -4.46 7.74 11.78
CA ILE A 32 -5.76 7.17 11.42
C ILE A 32 -6.91 8.07 11.86
N SER A 33 -6.85 8.64 13.09
CA SER A 33 -7.90 9.55 13.58
C SER A 33 -8.02 10.82 12.72
N ALA A 34 -6.88 11.37 12.29
CA ALA A 34 -6.86 12.51 11.38
C ALA A 34 -7.41 12.16 9.99
N MET A 35 -7.14 10.96 9.49
CA MET A 35 -7.71 10.47 8.23
C MET A 35 -9.24 10.35 8.33
N LEU A 36 -9.75 9.73 9.40
CA LEU A 36 -11.19 9.61 9.65
C LEU A 36 -11.87 10.98 9.79
N GLN A 37 -11.22 11.94 10.45
CA GLN A 37 -11.73 13.31 10.54
C GLN A 37 -11.80 14.00 9.16
N ARG A 38 -10.78 13.84 8.30
CA ARG A 38 -10.81 14.39 6.95
C ARG A 38 -11.92 13.75 6.09
N ILE A 39 -12.07 12.42 6.17
CA ILE A 39 -13.18 11.72 5.50
C ILE A 39 -14.51 12.27 6.01
N GLY A 40 -14.73 12.28 7.32
CA GLY A 40 -15.98 12.73 7.95
C GLY A 40 -16.33 14.18 7.64
N SER A 41 -15.33 15.07 7.55
CA SER A 41 -15.55 16.49 7.22
C SER A 41 -16.16 16.70 5.82
N GLN A 42 -15.93 15.77 4.89
CA GLN A 42 -16.50 15.81 3.54
C GLN A 42 -17.94 15.23 3.49
N LYS A 43 -18.46 14.71 4.59
CA LYS A 43 -19.82 14.12 4.71
C LYS A 43 -20.15 13.12 3.60
N PRO A 44 -19.29 12.13 3.37
CA PRO A 44 -19.51 11.15 2.32
C PRO A 44 -20.71 10.26 2.63
N ARG A 45 -21.34 9.75 1.56
CA ARG A 45 -22.45 8.78 1.63
C ARG A 45 -22.13 7.47 0.93
N ILE A 46 -21.10 7.48 0.08
CA ILE A 46 -20.69 6.32 -0.72
C ILE A 46 -19.20 6.13 -0.52
N PHE A 47 -18.83 4.88 -0.28
CA PHE A 47 -17.46 4.48 0.01
C PHE A 47 -17.02 3.35 -0.91
N GLY A 48 -15.71 3.23 -1.09
CA GLY A 48 -15.08 2.09 -1.70
C GLY A 48 -13.69 1.88 -1.12
N THR A 49 -13.30 0.63 -0.99
CA THR A 49 -11.95 0.23 -0.56
C THR A 49 -11.27 -0.59 -1.63
N MET A 50 -9.97 -0.43 -1.74
CA MET A 50 -9.12 -1.12 -2.71
C MET A 50 -7.89 -1.67 -2.00
N ASP A 51 -7.69 -2.99 -2.10
CA ASP A 51 -6.50 -3.70 -1.59
C ASP A 51 -5.51 -3.89 -2.76
N LEU A 52 -4.25 -3.57 -2.53
CA LEU A 52 -3.20 -3.74 -3.52
C LEU A 52 -2.70 -5.19 -3.57
N THR A 53 -2.56 -5.74 -4.76
CA THR A 53 -1.98 -7.08 -4.92
C THR A 53 -0.53 -7.08 -4.48
N GLN A 54 -0.22 -7.72 -3.34
CA GLN A 54 1.14 -7.80 -2.81
C GLN A 54 1.83 -6.42 -2.77
N GLY A 55 1.19 -5.41 -2.19
CA GLY A 55 1.55 -4.00 -2.26
C GLY A 55 3.06 -3.72 -2.29
N TYR A 56 3.82 -4.18 -1.30
CA TYR A 56 5.28 -3.96 -1.25
C TYR A 56 6.02 -4.48 -2.49
N HIS A 57 5.65 -5.66 -3.00
CA HIS A 57 6.29 -6.22 -4.19
C HIS A 57 6.00 -5.44 -5.49
N GLN A 58 5.17 -4.42 -5.45
CA GLN A 58 4.98 -3.52 -6.59
C GLN A 58 6.03 -2.41 -6.63
N ALA A 59 6.67 -2.07 -5.50
CA ALA A 59 7.75 -1.10 -5.44
C ALA A 59 9.09 -1.74 -5.88
N PRO A 60 9.79 -1.21 -6.90
CA PRO A 60 11.08 -1.73 -7.34
C PRO A 60 12.20 -1.36 -6.36
N LEU A 61 13.20 -2.24 -6.23
CA LEU A 61 14.48 -1.93 -5.59
C LEU A 61 15.51 -1.47 -6.61
N THR A 62 16.34 -0.49 -6.24
CA THR A 62 17.49 -0.09 -7.06
C THR A 62 18.53 -1.21 -7.10
N MET A 63 19.38 -1.24 -8.12
CA MET A 63 20.42 -2.28 -8.25
C MET A 63 21.32 -2.36 -7.00
N GLN A 64 21.68 -1.20 -6.44
CA GLN A 64 22.54 -1.14 -5.24
C GLN A 64 21.85 -1.73 -4.01
N THR A 65 20.54 -1.54 -3.86
CA THR A 65 19.81 -2.01 -2.66
C THR A 65 19.43 -3.48 -2.73
N ARG A 66 19.40 -4.12 -3.91
CA ARG A 66 19.06 -5.55 -4.07
C ARG A 66 20.01 -6.46 -3.32
N ALA A 67 21.32 -6.16 -3.36
CA ALA A 67 22.33 -6.97 -2.70
C ALA A 67 22.08 -7.14 -1.19
N PHE A 68 21.54 -6.11 -0.52
CA PHE A 68 21.21 -6.18 0.91
C PHE A 68 20.03 -7.11 1.22
N THR A 69 19.23 -7.48 0.22
CA THR A 69 18.09 -8.41 0.38
C THR A 69 18.46 -9.86 0.05
N SER A 70 19.74 -10.14 -0.15
CA SER A 70 20.22 -11.47 -0.55
C SER A 70 19.94 -12.51 0.53
N PHE A 71 19.55 -13.70 0.10
CA PHE A 71 19.32 -14.86 0.95
C PHE A 71 19.81 -16.15 0.26
N ILE A 72 20.15 -17.14 1.08
CA ILE A 72 20.70 -18.41 0.62
C ILE A 72 19.64 -19.50 0.80
N VAL A 73 19.48 -20.31 -0.21
CA VAL A 73 18.70 -21.54 -0.18
C VAL A 73 19.54 -22.70 -0.75
N PHE A 74 19.07 -23.93 -0.62
CA PHE A 74 19.82 -25.12 -1.07
C PHE A 74 20.22 -25.09 -2.57
N CYS A 75 19.47 -24.37 -3.40
CA CYS A 75 19.72 -24.26 -4.83
C CYS A 75 20.47 -22.98 -5.26
N GLY A 76 20.91 -22.14 -4.31
CA GLY A 76 21.71 -20.96 -4.64
C GLY A 76 21.45 -19.72 -3.79
N VAL A 77 22.04 -18.61 -4.23
CA VAL A 77 21.88 -17.29 -3.62
C VAL A 77 20.93 -16.47 -4.47
N TYR A 78 19.95 -15.87 -3.84
CA TYR A 78 18.93 -15.05 -4.49
C TYR A 78 18.83 -13.68 -3.84
N GLN A 79 18.30 -12.72 -4.55
CA GLN A 79 18.01 -11.37 -4.04
C GLN A 79 16.64 -10.91 -4.56
N PHE A 80 15.99 -10.04 -3.80
CA PHE A 80 14.75 -9.45 -4.25
C PHE A 80 15.01 -8.33 -5.27
N THR A 81 14.21 -8.28 -6.32
CA THR A 81 14.17 -7.17 -7.28
C THR A 81 13.11 -6.13 -6.90
N ARG A 82 12.22 -6.51 -5.99
CA ARG A 82 11.11 -5.71 -5.46
C ARG A 82 11.19 -5.66 -3.94
N LEU A 83 10.55 -4.68 -3.33
CA LEU A 83 10.55 -4.46 -1.89
C LEU A 83 10.00 -5.70 -1.14
N PRO A 84 10.80 -6.41 -0.35
CA PRO A 84 10.34 -7.58 0.39
C PRO A 84 9.67 -7.21 1.71
N PHE A 85 8.92 -8.16 2.25
CA PHE A 85 8.45 -8.09 3.64
C PHE A 85 9.60 -8.26 4.64
N GLY A 86 9.47 -7.66 5.82
CA GLY A 86 10.41 -7.82 6.93
C GLY A 86 11.48 -6.72 7.03
N LEU A 87 11.61 -5.84 6.05
CA LEU A 87 12.46 -4.67 6.16
C LEU A 87 11.80 -3.60 7.04
N LYS A 88 12.55 -3.05 8.02
CA LYS A 88 12.09 -2.02 8.98
C LYS A 88 11.44 -0.81 8.30
N ARG A 89 12.02 -0.35 7.20
CA ARG A 89 11.55 0.81 6.46
C ARG A 89 10.55 0.53 5.33
N ALA A 90 10.19 -0.74 5.08
CA ALA A 90 9.31 -1.08 3.97
C ALA A 90 7.94 -0.40 4.06
N PRO A 91 7.24 -0.36 5.22
CA PRO A 91 5.94 0.31 5.34
C PRO A 91 6.02 1.81 5.04
N SER A 92 6.97 2.52 5.68
CA SER A 92 7.12 3.96 5.51
C SER A 92 7.58 4.35 4.11
N TYR A 93 8.50 3.60 3.52
CA TYR A 93 8.94 3.82 2.13
C TYR A 93 7.79 3.58 1.13
N PHE A 94 7.01 2.53 1.33
CA PHE A 94 5.86 2.25 0.47
C PHE A 94 4.80 3.35 0.58
N GLN A 95 4.49 3.79 1.80
CA GLN A 95 3.58 4.91 2.05
C GLN A 95 4.08 6.20 1.39
N GLU A 96 5.39 6.50 1.47
CA GLU A 96 6.02 7.63 0.81
C GLU A 96 5.81 7.59 -0.71
N VAL A 97 6.14 6.47 -1.35
CA VAL A 97 6.00 6.29 -2.81
C VAL A 97 4.54 6.46 -3.24
N MET A 98 3.62 5.88 -2.50
CA MET A 98 2.20 6.00 -2.81
C MET A 98 1.70 7.44 -2.64
N ALA A 99 2.10 8.13 -1.57
CA ALA A 99 1.63 9.49 -1.28
C ALA A 99 2.26 10.55 -2.20
N THR A 100 3.57 10.44 -2.47
CA THR A 100 4.31 11.51 -3.18
C THR A 100 4.40 11.29 -4.68
N PHE A 101 4.26 10.06 -5.15
CA PHE A 101 4.44 9.70 -6.55
C PHE A 101 3.16 9.15 -7.16
N VAL A 102 2.60 8.05 -6.62
CA VAL A 102 1.44 7.39 -7.24
C VAL A 102 0.17 8.24 -7.09
N LEU A 103 -0.18 8.65 -5.87
CA LEU A 103 -1.40 9.40 -5.55
C LEU A 103 -1.13 10.89 -5.32
N ALA A 104 0.01 11.40 -5.80
CA ALA A 104 0.34 12.82 -5.69
C ALA A 104 -0.79 13.72 -6.23
N GLY A 105 -1.28 14.64 -5.39
CA GLY A 105 -2.39 15.53 -5.71
C GLY A 105 -3.80 14.91 -5.61
N LEU A 106 -3.90 13.61 -5.27
CA LEU A 106 -5.18 12.94 -5.05
C LEU A 106 -5.40 12.56 -3.58
N ILE A 107 -4.31 12.21 -2.88
CA ILE A 107 -4.37 11.85 -1.46
C ILE A 107 -4.88 13.03 -0.62
N HIS A 108 -5.72 12.74 0.38
CA HIS A 108 -6.43 13.69 1.25
C HIS A 108 -7.56 14.50 0.58
N ILE A 109 -7.66 14.47 -0.75
CA ILE A 109 -8.72 15.16 -1.51
C ILE A 109 -9.70 14.14 -2.08
N THR A 110 -9.17 13.19 -2.84
CA THR A 110 -9.96 12.19 -3.59
C THR A 110 -10.03 10.86 -2.84
N CYS A 111 -8.97 10.52 -2.13
CA CYS A 111 -8.83 9.27 -1.39
C CYS A 111 -7.98 9.46 -0.14
N GLU A 112 -8.09 8.50 0.77
CA GLU A 112 -7.14 8.29 1.86
C GLU A 112 -6.44 6.96 1.67
N MET A 113 -5.18 6.87 2.09
CA MET A 113 -4.39 5.67 1.94
C MET A 113 -3.58 5.39 3.20
N TYR A 114 -3.66 4.15 3.67
CA TYR A 114 -2.84 3.64 4.76
C TYR A 114 -2.14 2.36 4.31
N ILE A 115 -0.84 2.45 4.03
CA ILE A 115 0.02 1.39 3.48
C ILE A 115 -0.56 0.84 2.16
N ASP A 116 -1.26 -0.29 2.18
CA ASP A 116 -1.84 -0.98 1.02
C ASP A 116 -3.37 -0.84 0.91
N ASP A 117 -4.02 -0.22 1.92
CA ASP A 117 -5.46 0.06 1.92
C ASP A 117 -5.74 1.46 1.36
N CYS A 118 -6.35 1.54 0.19
CA CYS A 118 -6.78 2.78 -0.43
C CYS A 118 -8.30 2.92 -0.37
N ASN A 119 -8.77 4.01 0.24
CA ASN A 119 -10.18 4.32 0.37
C ASN A 119 -10.57 5.53 -0.46
N VAL A 120 -11.62 5.38 -1.25
CA VAL A 120 -12.29 6.43 -2.02
C VAL A 120 -13.69 6.67 -1.44
N PHE A 121 -14.15 7.89 -1.48
CA PHE A 121 -15.43 8.28 -0.91
C PHE A 121 -16.03 9.44 -1.68
N GLY A 122 -17.36 9.61 -1.61
CA GLY A 122 -18.07 10.71 -2.27
C GLY A 122 -19.42 10.99 -1.63
N GLN A 123 -19.94 12.21 -1.81
CA GLN A 123 -21.26 12.62 -1.30
C GLN A 123 -22.41 12.05 -2.14
N ASN A 124 -22.16 11.78 -3.41
CA ASN A 124 -23.10 11.21 -4.36
C ASN A 124 -22.37 10.29 -5.35
N THR A 125 -23.15 9.58 -6.16
CA THR A 125 -22.64 8.58 -7.14
C THR A 125 -21.74 9.21 -8.19
N GLU A 126 -22.07 10.40 -8.68
CA GLU A 126 -21.32 11.09 -9.74
C GLU A 126 -19.93 11.47 -9.24
N GLU A 127 -19.85 12.09 -8.06
CA GLU A 127 -18.58 12.44 -7.42
C GLU A 127 -17.75 11.19 -7.12
N PHE A 128 -18.37 10.15 -6.56
CA PHE A 128 -17.70 8.89 -6.24
C PHE A 128 -17.08 8.25 -7.50
N ILE A 129 -17.84 8.16 -8.60
CA ILE A 129 -17.34 7.62 -9.87
C ILE A 129 -16.22 8.49 -10.45
N ALA A 130 -16.36 9.83 -10.39
CA ALA A 130 -15.33 10.74 -10.88
C ALA A 130 -14.00 10.56 -10.12
N ARG A 131 -14.05 10.46 -8.79
CA ARG A 131 -12.88 10.21 -7.94
C ARG A 131 -12.26 8.84 -8.23
N LEU A 132 -13.09 7.80 -8.35
CA LEU A 132 -12.66 6.45 -8.66
C LEU A 132 -11.93 6.37 -10.01
N LYS A 133 -12.44 7.07 -11.04
CA LYS A 133 -11.78 7.17 -12.35
C LYS A 133 -10.38 7.79 -12.23
N GLN A 134 -10.24 8.90 -11.49
CA GLN A 134 -8.94 9.54 -11.29
C GLN A 134 -7.91 8.61 -10.63
N ILE A 135 -8.35 7.83 -9.63
CA ILE A 135 -7.48 6.86 -8.95
C ILE A 135 -7.08 5.73 -9.91
N PHE A 136 -8.03 5.16 -10.66
CA PHE A 136 -7.74 4.08 -11.61
C PHE A 136 -6.84 4.54 -12.76
N GLU A 137 -7.00 5.75 -13.27
CA GLU A 137 -6.11 6.32 -14.28
C GLU A 137 -4.68 6.46 -13.73
N ARG A 138 -4.55 6.91 -12.48
CA ARG A 138 -3.25 7.03 -11.82
C ARG A 138 -2.62 5.66 -11.58
N PHE A 139 -3.37 4.69 -11.08
CA PHE A 139 -2.90 3.32 -10.89
C PHE A 139 -2.47 2.68 -12.21
N ARG A 140 -3.25 2.84 -13.27
CA ARG A 140 -2.88 2.37 -14.62
C ARG A 140 -1.57 3.00 -15.10
N LYS A 141 -1.42 4.32 -14.96
CA LYS A 141 -0.21 5.04 -15.36
C LYS A 141 1.03 4.61 -14.57
N CYS A 142 0.87 4.28 -13.31
CA CYS A 142 1.96 3.85 -12.42
C CYS A 142 2.14 2.33 -12.36
N HIS A 143 1.38 1.56 -13.14
CA HIS A 143 1.38 0.09 -13.14
C HIS A 143 1.10 -0.51 -11.75
N ILE A 144 0.15 0.07 -11.02
CA ILE A 144 -0.32 -0.45 -9.73
C ILE A 144 -1.44 -1.46 -9.96
N PHE A 145 -1.32 -2.64 -9.35
CA PHE A 145 -2.26 -3.75 -9.50
C PHE A 145 -3.10 -3.94 -8.23
N LEU A 146 -4.40 -4.03 -8.44
CA LEU A 146 -5.38 -4.27 -7.38
C LEU A 146 -5.73 -5.75 -7.28
N LYS A 147 -6.08 -6.19 -6.08
CA LYS A 147 -6.66 -7.50 -5.83
C LYS A 147 -8.18 -7.41 -5.90
N ALA A 148 -8.75 -7.67 -7.09
CA ALA A 148 -10.18 -7.47 -7.36
C ALA A 148 -11.11 -8.13 -6.33
N SER A 149 -10.76 -9.32 -5.81
CA SER A 149 -11.54 -10.03 -4.79
C SER A 149 -11.57 -9.35 -3.41
N LYS A 150 -10.78 -8.29 -3.22
CA LYS A 150 -10.71 -7.49 -2.00
C LYS A 150 -10.98 -6.00 -2.27
N CYS A 151 -11.57 -5.68 -3.41
CA CYS A 151 -12.00 -4.34 -3.73
C CYS A 151 -13.53 -4.28 -3.64
N PHE A 152 -14.04 -3.32 -2.87
CA PHE A 152 -15.46 -3.13 -2.63
C PHE A 152 -15.84 -1.70 -2.97
N PHE A 153 -16.94 -1.50 -3.70
CA PHE A 153 -17.35 -0.18 -4.19
C PHE A 153 -18.86 0.03 -4.03
N GLY A 154 -19.25 1.28 -3.72
CA GLY A 154 -20.65 1.66 -3.65
C GLY A 154 -21.35 1.30 -2.35
N TYR A 155 -20.60 1.11 -1.27
CA TYR A 155 -21.13 0.83 0.06
C TYR A 155 -21.45 2.12 0.82
N THR A 156 -22.43 2.07 1.73
CA THR A 156 -22.75 3.19 2.64
C THR A 156 -21.88 3.22 3.88
N GLU A 157 -21.22 2.11 4.18
CA GLU A 157 -20.25 1.93 5.26
C GLU A 157 -19.19 0.91 4.85
N ILE A 158 -17.96 1.08 5.31
CA ILE A 158 -16.83 0.17 5.08
C ILE A 158 -15.94 0.12 6.32
N ASP A 159 -15.27 -1.01 6.52
CA ASP A 159 -14.16 -1.11 7.45
C ASP A 159 -12.93 -0.43 6.86
N PHE A 160 -12.23 0.36 7.67
CA PHE A 160 -11.00 1.04 7.28
C PHE A 160 -9.92 0.83 8.32
N VAL A 161 -8.80 0.25 7.90
CA VAL A 161 -7.64 -0.06 8.76
C VAL A 161 -8.05 -0.98 9.92
N GLY A 162 -8.85 -1.99 9.62
CA GLY A 162 -9.62 -2.98 10.34
C GLY A 162 -9.17 -3.49 11.64
#